data_3366f7c255e636179689c3acd64f26b8
#
_entry.id   3366f7c255e636179689c3acd64f26b8
#
_cell.length_a   1.000
_cell.length_b   1.000
_cell.length_c   1.000
_cell.angle_alpha   90.00
_cell.angle_beta   90.00
_cell.angle_gamma   90.00
#
_symmetry.space_group_name_H-M   'P 1'
#
loop_
_entity.id
_entity.type
_entity.pdbx_description
1 polymer ?
#
loop_
_entity_poly.entity_id
_entity_poly.type
_entity_poly.pdbx_seq_one_letter_code
_entity_poly.pdbx_strand_id
1 'polypeptide(L)'
;EHHSFQTFCDKGKNERLIKQLHGTIDEHIDELTELNKKGAGVYFTVNQTDLFGRTTKNITKIRAVFCDFDGTPMPDKFDIPPHFIINTSPNKFHTYWLVEDMPLESFTLYQQALASKFGSDRAVKDLPRIMRIAGFWHNKKKPYPVKIVKQNIMTPYTMEDIREGLGLQRPKKKIIKYN
;
A
#
# COMPACT_ATOMS: atom_id res chain seq x y z
N GLU A 1 1.10 -3.41 -16.31
CA GLU A 1 0.20 -2.49 -15.62
C GLU A 1 0.95 -1.20 -15.26
N HIS A 2 0.30 0.00 -15.40
CA HIS A 2 0.90 1.28 -15.10
C HIS A 2 0.75 1.65 -13.63
N HIS A 3 1.79 2.26 -13.06
CA HIS A 3 1.86 2.69 -11.66
C HIS A 3 2.49 4.08 -11.54
N SER A 4 2.29 4.71 -10.39
CA SER A 4 3.06 5.88 -9.97
C SER A 4 4.08 5.44 -8.92
N PHE A 5 5.35 5.55 -9.26
CA PHE A 5 6.47 5.26 -8.38
C PHE A 5 6.94 6.53 -7.67
N GLN A 6 7.48 6.35 -6.48
CA GLN A 6 8.10 7.41 -5.70
C GLN A 6 9.36 6.88 -5.05
N THR A 7 10.43 7.66 -5.11
CA THR A 7 11.63 7.39 -4.34
C THR A 7 11.89 8.48 -3.31
N PHE A 8 12.49 8.10 -2.19
CA PHE A 8 12.97 9.01 -1.15
C PHE A 8 14.33 8.54 -0.65
N CYS A 9 15.15 9.48 -0.18
CA CYS A 9 16.36 9.12 0.54
C CYS A 9 16.01 8.38 1.83
N ASP A 10 16.46 7.14 1.99
CA ASP A 10 16.21 6.36 3.21
C ASP A 10 17.10 6.79 4.38
N LYS A 11 18.25 7.44 4.12
CA LYS A 11 19.19 7.93 5.13
C LYS A 11 19.47 9.43 4.94
N GLY A 12 18.95 10.23 5.86
CA GLY A 12 19.18 11.67 5.83
C GLY A 12 18.38 12.41 4.75
N LYS A 13 18.97 13.48 4.19
CA LYS A 13 18.32 14.33 3.18
C LYS A 13 19.19 14.38 1.93
N ASN A 14 18.73 13.78 0.84
CA ASN A 14 19.33 13.89 -0.48
C ASN A 14 18.24 14.04 -1.53
N GLU A 15 17.98 15.26 -1.96
CA GLU A 15 16.93 15.58 -2.93
C GLU A 15 17.15 14.93 -4.31
N ARG A 16 18.41 14.63 -4.67
CA ARG A 16 18.74 13.93 -5.93
C ARG A 16 18.19 12.51 -5.99
N LEU A 17 17.84 11.94 -4.82
CA LEU A 17 17.22 10.62 -4.72
C LEU A 17 15.70 10.67 -4.69
N ILE A 18 15.09 11.86 -4.76
CA ILE A 18 13.64 12.04 -4.76
C ILE A 18 13.17 12.13 -6.20
N LYS A 19 12.44 11.12 -6.65
CA LYS A 19 11.87 11.05 -8.00
C LYS A 19 10.42 10.59 -7.92
N GLN A 20 9.62 11.10 -8.82
CA GLN A 20 8.28 10.60 -9.11
C GLN A 20 8.25 10.16 -10.56
N LEU A 21 7.90 8.90 -10.81
CA LEU A 21 7.89 8.29 -12.14
C LEU A 21 6.51 7.66 -12.39
N HIS A 22 6.06 7.68 -13.62
CA HIS A 22 4.75 7.14 -14.01
C HIS A 22 4.92 6.24 -15.23
N GLY A 23 4.41 5.03 -15.16
CA GLY A 23 4.53 4.04 -16.23
C GLY A 23 4.53 2.61 -15.71
N THR A 24 5.05 1.70 -16.50
CA THR A 24 5.24 0.30 -16.10
C THR A 24 6.53 0.13 -15.31
N ILE A 25 6.64 -0.96 -14.57
CA ILE A 25 7.89 -1.28 -13.85
C ILE A 25 9.06 -1.51 -14.83
N ASP A 26 8.78 -2.13 -15.98
CA ASP A 26 9.80 -2.45 -16.99
C ASP A 26 10.42 -1.18 -17.60
N GLU A 27 9.61 -0.11 -17.78
CA GLU A 27 10.09 1.19 -18.26
C GLU A 27 11.04 1.88 -17.27
N HIS A 28 10.89 1.61 -15.98
CA HIS A 28 11.61 2.35 -14.92
C HIS A 28 12.54 1.49 -14.08
N ILE A 29 12.63 0.19 -14.32
CA ILE A 29 13.36 -0.74 -13.44
C ILE A 29 14.84 -0.36 -13.29
N ASP A 30 15.49 0.05 -14.37
CA ASP A 30 16.91 0.42 -14.34
C ASP A 30 17.14 1.69 -13.51
N GLU A 31 16.33 2.76 -13.73
CA GLU A 31 16.43 3.99 -12.96
C GLU A 31 16.13 3.76 -11.48
N LEU A 32 15.06 3.02 -11.16
CA LEU A 32 14.69 2.69 -9.79
C LEU A 32 15.78 1.87 -9.09
N THR A 33 16.41 0.93 -9.82
CA THR A 33 17.51 0.11 -9.31
C THR A 33 18.75 0.98 -9.00
N GLU A 34 19.11 1.88 -9.88
CA GLU A 34 20.24 2.79 -9.66
C GLU A 34 20.00 3.77 -8.50
N LEU A 35 18.77 4.31 -8.37
CA LEU A 35 18.39 5.13 -7.23
C LEU A 35 18.46 4.34 -5.92
N ASN A 36 17.98 3.09 -5.93
CA ASN A 36 18.00 2.22 -4.75
C ASN A 36 19.43 1.85 -4.32
N LYS A 37 20.33 1.54 -5.26
CA LYS A 37 21.77 1.33 -4.99
C LYS A 37 22.42 2.56 -4.33
N LYS A 38 21.97 3.76 -4.70
CA LYS A 38 22.44 5.03 -4.11
C LYS A 38 21.82 5.36 -2.76
N GLY A 39 20.94 4.48 -2.24
CA GLY A 39 20.33 4.60 -0.93
C GLY A 39 18.91 5.14 -0.91
N ALA A 40 18.24 5.24 -2.06
CA ALA A 40 16.83 5.55 -2.10
C ALA A 40 15.97 4.35 -1.64
N GLY A 41 14.89 4.62 -0.92
CA GLY A 41 13.76 3.69 -0.80
C GLY A 41 12.86 3.83 -2.01
N VAL A 42 12.36 2.70 -2.52
CA VAL A 42 11.48 2.65 -3.69
C VAL A 42 10.07 2.29 -3.25
N TYR A 43 9.10 3.09 -3.70
CA TYR A 43 7.69 2.98 -3.34
C TYR A 43 6.81 3.06 -4.59
N PHE A 44 5.59 2.57 -4.48
CA PHE A 44 4.55 2.77 -5.48
C PHE A 44 3.26 3.25 -4.81
N THR A 45 2.45 4.02 -5.52
CA THR A 45 1.09 4.34 -5.09
C THR A 45 0.25 3.07 -5.26
N VAL A 46 -0.33 2.56 -4.16
CA VAL A 46 -1.09 1.29 -4.20
C VAL A 46 -2.29 1.41 -5.11
N ASN A 47 -3.08 2.47 -4.95
CA ASN A 47 -4.25 2.74 -5.78
C ASN A 47 -3.85 3.29 -7.15
N GLN A 48 -4.71 3.10 -8.14
CA GLN A 48 -4.48 3.58 -9.48
C GLN A 48 -4.52 5.10 -9.53
N THR A 49 -3.54 5.68 -10.22
CA THR A 49 -3.48 7.11 -10.52
C THR A 49 -3.83 7.38 -11.99
N ASP A 50 -4.06 8.64 -12.31
CA ASP A 50 -4.18 9.14 -13.69
C ASP A 50 -2.82 9.31 -14.40
N LEU A 51 -1.72 8.97 -13.73
CA LEU A 51 -0.33 9.10 -14.17
C LEU A 51 0.18 10.56 -14.35
N PHE A 52 -0.60 11.56 -13.92
CA PHE A 52 -0.16 12.97 -13.92
C PHE A 52 0.34 13.43 -12.55
N GLY A 53 0.15 12.63 -11.53
CA GLY A 53 0.58 12.90 -10.16
C GLY A 53 0.18 11.79 -9.20
N ARG A 54 0.38 12.04 -7.90
CA ARG A 54 -0.01 11.11 -6.85
C ARG A 54 -0.63 11.81 -5.63
N THR A 55 -1.39 12.85 -5.86
CA THR A 55 -2.26 13.46 -4.85
C THR A 55 -3.61 12.75 -4.79
N THR A 56 -4.44 13.06 -3.80
CA THR A 56 -5.80 12.50 -3.72
C THR A 56 -6.61 12.69 -5.00
N LYS A 57 -6.42 13.82 -5.69
CA LYS A 57 -7.13 14.15 -6.95
C LYS A 57 -6.71 13.27 -8.12
N ASN A 58 -5.52 12.70 -8.06
CA ASN A 58 -4.99 11.83 -9.11
C ASN A 58 -5.41 10.37 -8.95
N ILE A 59 -6.08 9.98 -7.84
CA ILE A 59 -6.51 8.60 -7.66
C ILE A 59 -7.79 8.35 -8.44
N THR A 60 -7.76 7.33 -9.30
CA THR A 60 -8.85 6.99 -10.22
C THR A 60 -9.57 5.68 -9.86
N LYS A 61 -8.87 4.76 -9.18
CA LYS A 61 -9.44 3.44 -8.80
C LYS A 61 -8.77 2.91 -7.55
N ILE A 62 -9.54 2.27 -6.69
CA ILE A 62 -9.00 1.46 -5.59
C ILE A 62 -8.56 0.11 -6.15
N ARG A 63 -7.31 -0.28 -5.89
CA ARG A 63 -6.75 -1.58 -6.26
C ARG A 63 -6.71 -2.56 -5.11
N ALA A 64 -6.50 -2.06 -3.90
CA ALA A 64 -6.37 -2.90 -2.72
C ALA A 64 -6.75 -2.15 -1.46
N VAL A 65 -7.15 -2.91 -0.43
CA VAL A 65 -7.02 -2.50 0.96
C VAL A 65 -5.82 -3.20 1.59
N PHE A 66 -5.17 -2.59 2.57
CA PHE A 66 -3.87 -3.07 3.05
C PHE A 66 -3.59 -2.66 4.48
N CYS A 67 -2.70 -3.41 5.15
CA CYS A 67 -2.19 -3.10 6.48
C CYS A 67 -0.68 -2.93 6.44
N ASP A 68 -0.17 -2.03 7.29
CA ASP A 68 1.24 -1.88 7.61
C ASP A 68 1.48 -2.30 9.08
N PHE A 69 2.18 -3.40 9.25
CA PHE A 69 2.58 -3.95 10.54
C PHE A 69 4.00 -3.48 10.89
N ASP A 70 4.11 -2.17 11.20
CA ASP A 70 5.33 -1.54 11.71
C ASP A 70 5.14 -1.17 13.19
N GLY A 71 5.55 -2.06 14.09
CA GLY A 71 5.40 -1.88 15.54
C GLY A 71 4.31 -2.76 16.19
N THR A 72 3.48 -3.42 15.41
CA THR A 72 2.52 -4.43 15.88
C THR A 72 2.77 -5.75 15.16
N PRO A 73 2.75 -6.90 15.85
CA PRO A 73 2.89 -8.21 15.21
C PRO A 73 1.76 -8.44 14.18
N MET A 74 2.13 -8.94 13.00
CA MET A 74 1.15 -9.41 12.03
C MET A 74 0.47 -10.67 12.56
N PRO A 75 -0.85 -10.83 12.41
CA PRO A 75 -1.53 -12.08 12.77
C PRO A 75 -1.00 -13.29 12.00
N ASP A 76 -0.93 -14.45 12.66
CA ASP A 76 -0.53 -15.71 11.99
C ASP A 76 -1.54 -16.16 10.94
N LYS A 77 -2.82 -15.81 11.14
CA LYS A 77 -3.93 -16.12 10.22
C LYS A 77 -4.85 -14.93 10.04
N PHE A 78 -5.39 -14.83 8.84
CA PHE A 78 -6.45 -13.87 8.50
C PHE A 78 -7.74 -14.63 8.17
N ASP A 79 -8.89 -14.06 8.49
CA ASP A 79 -10.20 -14.66 8.23
C ASP A 79 -10.42 -14.93 6.73
N ILE A 80 -9.92 -14.01 5.87
CA ILE A 80 -9.76 -14.27 4.43
C ILE A 80 -8.30 -14.03 4.04
N PRO A 81 -7.73 -14.85 3.14
CA PRO A 81 -6.31 -14.75 2.81
C PRO A 81 -5.98 -13.45 2.06
N PRO A 82 -4.90 -12.73 2.43
CA PRO A 82 -4.41 -11.65 1.61
C PRO A 82 -3.84 -12.17 0.29
N HIS A 83 -3.90 -11.38 -0.77
CA HIS A 83 -3.26 -11.68 -2.05
C HIS A 83 -1.74 -11.65 -1.94
N PHE A 84 -1.22 -10.68 -1.17
CA PHE A 84 0.21 -10.52 -0.96
C PHE A 84 0.54 -10.26 0.50
N ILE A 85 1.63 -10.87 0.96
CA ILE A 85 2.33 -10.47 2.18
C ILE A 85 3.76 -10.12 1.78
N ILE A 86 4.17 -8.91 2.11
CA ILE A 86 5.50 -8.37 1.79
C ILE A 86 6.24 -8.12 3.09
N ASN A 87 7.42 -8.70 3.23
CA ASN A 87 8.32 -8.42 4.34
C ASN A 87 9.22 -7.23 3.96
N THR A 88 9.11 -6.14 4.70
CA THR A 88 9.78 -4.86 4.40
C THR A 88 11.04 -4.61 5.22
N SER A 89 11.13 -5.24 6.39
CA SER A 89 12.29 -5.26 7.27
C SER A 89 12.07 -6.34 8.35
N PRO A 90 13.04 -6.66 9.21
CA PRO A 90 12.84 -7.68 10.24
C PRO A 90 11.57 -7.43 11.07
N ASN A 91 10.66 -8.41 11.08
CA ASN A 91 9.37 -8.39 11.78
C ASN A 91 8.39 -7.29 11.35
N LYS A 92 8.55 -6.74 10.13
CA LYS A 92 7.65 -5.73 9.57
C LYS A 92 7.08 -6.22 8.25
N PHE A 93 5.76 -6.08 8.10
CA PHE A 93 5.04 -6.66 6.99
C PHE A 93 3.98 -5.70 6.45
N HIS A 94 3.79 -5.75 5.13
CA HIS A 94 2.59 -5.22 4.47
C HIS A 94 1.73 -6.37 4.02
N THR A 95 0.42 -6.27 4.19
CA THR A 95 -0.55 -7.23 3.66
C THR A 95 -1.54 -6.53 2.75
N TYR A 96 -1.91 -7.18 1.65
CA TYR A 96 -2.77 -6.60 0.62
C TYR A 96 -3.91 -7.53 0.26
N TRP A 97 -5.13 -7.00 0.25
CA TRP A 97 -6.31 -7.63 -0.33
C TRP A 97 -6.71 -6.83 -1.57
N LEU A 98 -6.53 -7.40 -2.76
CA LEU A 98 -6.96 -6.76 -4.00
C LEU A 98 -8.48 -6.66 -4.01
N VAL A 99 -9.00 -5.53 -4.50
CA VAL A 99 -10.43 -5.27 -4.62
C VAL A 99 -10.77 -4.77 -6.02
N GLU A 100 -11.99 -5.09 -6.51
CA GLU A 100 -12.37 -4.74 -7.88
C GLU A 100 -13.44 -3.64 -7.96
N ASP A 101 -14.30 -3.48 -6.95
CA ASP A 101 -15.50 -2.65 -6.99
C ASP A 101 -15.60 -1.58 -5.88
N MET A 102 -14.53 -1.33 -5.14
CA MET A 102 -14.57 -0.40 -4.01
C MET A 102 -14.60 1.07 -4.50
N PRO A 103 -15.64 1.85 -4.16
CA PRO A 103 -15.68 3.28 -4.45
C PRO A 103 -14.59 4.06 -3.69
N LEU A 104 -14.10 5.15 -4.29
CA LEU A 104 -13.06 5.99 -3.68
C LEU A 104 -13.45 6.51 -2.30
N GLU A 105 -14.70 6.94 -2.14
CA GLU A 105 -15.24 7.47 -0.88
C GLU A 105 -15.31 6.43 0.25
N SER A 106 -15.33 5.15 -0.07
CA SER A 106 -15.37 4.06 0.91
C SER A 106 -14.00 3.70 1.46
N PHE A 107 -12.94 3.96 0.71
CA PHE A 107 -11.58 3.49 1.00
C PHE A 107 -11.09 3.85 2.41
N THR A 108 -11.16 5.13 2.77
CA THR A 108 -10.64 5.61 4.07
C THR A 108 -11.33 4.92 5.25
N LEU A 109 -12.64 4.68 5.15
CA LEU A 109 -13.41 3.99 6.21
C LEU A 109 -12.97 2.52 6.34
N TYR A 110 -12.78 1.83 5.21
CA TYR A 110 -12.30 0.44 5.21
C TYR A 110 -10.88 0.33 5.75
N GLN A 111 -9.98 1.24 5.37
CA GLN A 111 -8.61 1.29 5.90
C GLN A 111 -8.58 1.52 7.41
N GLN A 112 -9.42 2.42 7.92
CA GLN A 112 -9.55 2.67 9.36
C GLN A 112 -10.11 1.45 10.10
N ALA A 113 -11.09 0.76 9.53
CA ALA A 113 -11.65 -0.46 10.11
C ALA A 113 -10.62 -1.59 10.16
N LEU A 114 -9.83 -1.78 9.09
CA LEU A 114 -8.73 -2.74 9.04
C LEU A 114 -7.65 -2.42 10.08
N ALA A 115 -7.20 -1.17 10.14
CA ALA A 115 -6.20 -0.75 11.11
C ALA A 115 -6.68 -0.95 12.56
N SER A 116 -7.96 -0.70 12.81
CA SER A 116 -8.56 -0.94 14.13
C SER A 116 -8.66 -2.43 14.46
N LYS A 117 -9.08 -3.27 13.48
CA LYS A 117 -9.23 -4.71 13.67
C LYS A 117 -7.89 -5.39 13.96
N PHE A 118 -6.86 -5.07 13.20
CA PHE A 118 -5.57 -5.75 13.27
C PHE A 118 -4.51 -5.02 14.11
N GLY A 119 -4.83 -3.83 14.63
CA GLY A 119 -3.85 -3.02 15.37
C GLY A 119 -2.70 -2.51 14.49
N SER A 120 -2.89 -2.45 13.17
CA SER A 120 -1.87 -1.96 12.24
C SER A 120 -1.77 -0.43 12.26
N ASP A 121 -0.81 0.14 11.51
CA ASP A 121 -0.59 1.59 11.49
C ASP A 121 -1.84 2.36 11.05
N ARG A 122 -2.42 3.16 11.96
CA ARG A 122 -3.62 3.98 11.71
C ARG A 122 -3.38 5.17 10.80
N ALA A 123 -2.12 5.54 10.53
CA ALA A 123 -1.79 6.58 9.58
C ALA A 123 -1.97 6.12 8.12
N VAL A 124 -2.06 4.80 7.89
CA VAL A 124 -2.21 4.19 6.56
C VAL A 124 -3.70 4.16 6.17
N LYS A 125 -4.24 5.31 5.76
CA LYS A 125 -5.68 5.48 5.44
C LYS A 125 -5.99 6.43 4.29
N ASP A 126 -4.98 7.07 3.73
CA ASP A 126 -5.13 8.05 2.65
C ASP A 126 -5.10 7.38 1.27
N LEU A 127 -5.91 7.88 0.36
CA LEU A 127 -6.04 7.38 -1.02
C LEU A 127 -4.70 7.29 -1.77
N PRO A 128 -3.81 8.31 -1.73
CA PRO A 128 -2.54 8.29 -2.46
C PRO A 128 -1.40 7.60 -1.68
N ARG A 129 -1.75 6.69 -0.76
CA ARG A 129 -0.75 5.98 0.05
C ARG A 129 0.27 5.27 -0.81
N ILE A 130 1.53 5.51 -0.50
CA ILE A 130 2.64 4.76 -1.08
C ILE A 130 3.13 3.70 -0.11
N MET A 131 3.52 2.57 -0.68
CA MET A 131 4.06 1.43 0.06
C MET A 131 5.34 0.95 -0.63
N ARG A 132 6.27 0.35 0.14
CA ARG A 132 7.52 -0.18 -0.43
C ARG A 132 7.23 -1.29 -1.43
N ILE A 133 7.93 -1.25 -2.55
CA ILE A 133 7.83 -2.28 -3.58
C ILE A 133 8.86 -3.39 -3.31
N ALA A 134 8.42 -4.65 -3.47
CA ALA A 134 9.31 -5.81 -3.37
C ALA A 134 10.34 -5.84 -4.50
N GLY A 135 11.50 -6.43 -4.26
CA GLY A 135 12.60 -6.49 -5.21
C GLY A 135 13.68 -5.41 -4.99
N PHE A 136 13.43 -4.44 -4.14
CA PHE A 136 14.39 -3.37 -3.79
C PHE A 136 14.86 -3.47 -2.34
N TRP A 137 15.93 -2.74 -2.02
CA TRP A 137 16.47 -2.69 -0.67
C TRP A 137 15.83 -1.58 0.16
N HIS A 138 15.48 -1.90 1.39
CA HIS A 138 15.13 -0.93 2.43
C HIS A 138 16.42 -0.45 3.11
N ASN A 139 16.83 0.78 2.85
CA ASN A 139 18.15 1.30 3.21
C ASN A 139 18.21 2.11 4.51
N LYS A 140 17.10 2.26 5.27
CA LYS A 140 17.06 3.13 6.47
C LYS A 140 18.10 2.80 7.53
N LYS A 141 18.33 1.51 7.78
CA LYS A 141 19.33 1.00 8.73
C LYS A 141 20.32 0.11 7.98
N LYS A 142 20.59 -1.11 8.50
CA LYS A 142 21.25 -2.15 7.73
C LYS A 142 20.35 -2.48 6.52
N PRO A 143 20.90 -2.46 5.30
CA PRO A 143 20.10 -2.77 4.12
C PRO A 143 19.38 -4.10 4.25
N TYR A 144 18.08 -4.10 3.94
CA TYR A 144 17.21 -5.26 4.05
C TYR A 144 16.43 -5.47 2.75
N PRO A 145 16.45 -6.66 2.14
CA PRO A 145 15.72 -6.90 0.91
C PRO A 145 14.22 -6.95 1.18
N VAL A 146 13.44 -6.10 0.51
CA VAL A 146 11.98 -6.15 0.54
C VAL A 146 11.52 -7.31 -0.32
N LYS A 147 10.74 -8.25 0.25
CA LYS A 147 10.41 -9.53 -0.39
C LYS A 147 8.92 -9.83 -0.31
N ILE A 148 8.38 -10.41 -1.38
CA ILE A 148 7.10 -11.13 -1.31
C ILE A 148 7.36 -12.43 -0.54
N VAL A 149 6.73 -12.61 0.61
CA VAL A 149 6.85 -13.82 1.44
C VAL A 149 5.64 -14.74 1.29
N LYS A 150 4.52 -14.20 0.81
CA LYS A 150 3.34 -14.96 0.44
C LYS A 150 2.62 -14.29 -0.72
N GLN A 151 2.20 -15.11 -1.68
CA GLN A 151 1.35 -14.72 -2.80
C GLN A 151 0.26 -15.76 -2.97
N ASN A 152 -0.99 -15.32 -2.97
CA ASN A 152 -2.15 -16.14 -3.28
C ASN A 152 -2.72 -15.67 -4.63
N ILE A 153 -2.64 -16.53 -5.63
CA ILE A 153 -3.19 -16.27 -6.97
C ILE A 153 -4.68 -16.58 -6.93
N MET A 154 -5.49 -15.54 -6.82
CA MET A 154 -6.94 -15.61 -6.80
C MET A 154 -7.54 -14.31 -7.36
N THR A 155 -8.82 -14.33 -7.67
CA THR A 155 -9.55 -13.12 -8.12
C THR A 155 -9.59 -12.05 -7.03
N PRO A 156 -9.57 -10.76 -7.40
CA PRO A 156 -9.82 -9.69 -6.44
C PRO A 156 -11.15 -9.89 -5.69
N TYR A 157 -11.19 -9.47 -4.46
CA TYR A 157 -12.41 -9.48 -3.65
C TYR A 157 -13.33 -8.34 -4.05
N THR A 158 -14.64 -8.54 -3.86
CA THR A 158 -15.57 -7.42 -3.81
C THR A 158 -15.44 -6.65 -2.49
N MET A 159 -15.92 -5.42 -2.46
CA MET A 159 -16.00 -4.64 -1.22
C MET A 159 -16.78 -5.38 -0.13
N GLU A 160 -17.83 -6.11 -0.50
CA GLU A 160 -18.65 -6.89 0.42
C GLU A 160 -17.89 -8.12 0.96
N ASP A 161 -17.13 -8.83 0.10
CA ASP A 161 -16.26 -9.92 0.55
C ASP A 161 -15.24 -9.44 1.61
N ILE A 162 -14.64 -8.27 1.38
CA ILE A 162 -13.75 -7.64 2.36
C ILE A 162 -14.47 -7.35 3.67
N ARG A 163 -15.68 -6.76 3.58
CA ARG A 163 -16.46 -6.40 4.75
C ARG A 163 -16.85 -7.62 5.56
N GLU A 164 -17.45 -8.62 4.91
CA GLU A 164 -17.95 -9.84 5.56
C GLU A 164 -16.79 -10.75 5.98
N GLY A 165 -15.88 -11.03 5.06
CA GLY A 165 -14.76 -11.95 5.28
C GLY A 165 -13.80 -11.48 6.36
N LEU A 166 -13.62 -10.17 6.54
CA LEU A 166 -12.82 -9.60 7.62
C LEU A 166 -13.66 -9.15 8.83
N GLY A 167 -14.98 -9.41 8.83
CA GLY A 167 -15.88 -9.05 9.94
C GLY A 167 -15.89 -7.55 10.25
N LEU A 168 -15.78 -6.70 9.22
CA LEU A 168 -15.77 -5.26 9.42
C LEU A 168 -17.20 -4.73 9.63
N GLN A 169 -17.36 -3.84 10.60
CA GLN A 169 -18.65 -3.20 10.83
C GLN A 169 -19.01 -2.29 9.64
N ARG A 170 -20.30 -2.26 9.26
CA ARG A 170 -20.77 -1.29 8.26
C ARG A 170 -20.47 0.12 8.74
N PRO A 171 -19.82 0.96 7.92
CA PRO A 171 -19.63 2.35 8.27
C PRO A 171 -21.01 3.00 8.51
N LYS A 172 -21.19 3.63 9.67
CA LYS A 172 -22.42 4.38 9.94
C LYS A 172 -22.52 5.52 8.93
N LYS A 173 -23.56 5.52 8.09
CA LYS A 173 -23.89 6.67 7.24
C LYS A 173 -24.05 7.88 8.17
N LYS A 174 -23.21 8.92 8.00
CA LYS A 174 -23.49 10.21 8.61
C LYS A 174 -24.82 10.71 8.02
N ILE A 175 -25.89 10.71 8.82
CA ILE A 175 -27.12 11.40 8.47
C ILE A 175 -26.79 12.88 8.56
N ILE A 176 -26.55 13.51 7.41
CA ILE A 176 -26.48 14.97 7.34
C ILE A 176 -27.91 15.44 7.51
N LYS A 177 -28.27 15.92 8.71
CA LYS A 177 -29.50 16.65 8.90
C LYS A 177 -29.32 18.01 8.25
N TYR A 178 -29.96 18.23 7.13
CA TYR A 178 -30.17 19.58 6.60
C TYR A 178 -31.17 20.27 7.51
N ASN A 179 -30.74 21.33 8.21
CA ASN A 179 -31.62 22.28 8.88
C ASN A 179 -32.15 23.27 7.87
#